data_b3229e38f9e1172f500833ef9806e869
#
_entry.id   b3229e38f9e1172f500833ef9806e869
#
_cell.length_a   1.000
_cell.length_b   1.000
_cell.length_c   1.000
_cell.angle_alpha   90.00
_cell.angle_beta   90.00
_cell.angle_gamma   90.00
#
_symmetry.space_group_name_H-M   'P 1'
#
loop_
_entity.id
_entity.type
_entity.pdbx_description
1 polymer ?
#
loop_
_entity_poly.entity_id
_entity_poly.type
_entity_poly.pdbx_seq_one_letter_code
_entity_poly.pdbx_strand_id
1 'polypeptide(L)'
;MDTRVLPYGDEAIAEAARLIFAGEPVAVPTETVYGLAADATNADAVARVYAAKGRPDFNPLIVHVPDFAAAERIGDFPDEARALAEQHWPGPLTLVVPLRAGAGIASIATAGLATVGLRIPAHPAMQALLRAVGRPLAAPSANASGAISPTRAEHVLKTLGGRIRLIVDGGATQRGLESTIVAATDGHLRLLRPGPLQIDASSSASQDIEAPGQLASHYAPSKPLRLDAHSAELREFLIGFGKIEGDSNLSPFGDLVEAAARLFDLLHQADESPEERIAVAPIPETGLGAAINDRLRRAAA
;
A
#
# COMPACT_ATOMS: atom_id res chain seq x y z
N MET A 1 -2.42 -0.19 24.98
CA MET A 1 -3.61 0.42 24.32
C MET A 1 -4.43 -0.72 23.74
N ASP A 2 -5.76 -0.68 23.85
CA ASP A 2 -6.62 -1.67 23.21
C ASP A 2 -6.96 -1.25 21.78
N THR A 3 -6.87 -2.18 20.81
CA THR A 3 -7.17 -1.93 19.40
C THR A 3 -8.55 -2.54 19.09
N ARG A 4 -9.52 -1.68 18.77
CA ARG A 4 -10.86 -2.10 18.37
C ARG A 4 -10.91 -2.42 16.88
N VAL A 5 -11.65 -3.46 16.50
CA VAL A 5 -11.98 -3.78 15.11
C VAL A 5 -13.48 -3.56 14.96
N LEU A 6 -13.87 -2.66 14.07
CA LEU A 6 -15.29 -2.38 13.78
C LEU A 6 -15.58 -2.70 12.30
N PRO A 7 -16.68 -3.40 12.01
CA PRO A 7 -17.09 -3.61 10.62
C PRO A 7 -17.38 -2.26 9.95
N TYR A 8 -17.05 -2.14 8.65
CA TYR A 8 -17.32 -0.93 7.88
C TYR A 8 -18.81 -0.57 7.91
N GLY A 9 -19.10 0.66 8.26
CA GLY A 9 -20.43 1.26 8.37
C GLY A 9 -20.33 2.66 8.98
N ASP A 10 -21.46 3.33 9.12
CA ASP A 10 -21.53 4.74 9.56
C ASP A 10 -20.90 4.94 10.95
N GLU A 11 -21.12 4.01 11.89
CA GLU A 11 -20.53 4.06 13.23
C GLU A 11 -18.99 3.99 13.18
N ALA A 12 -18.45 3.04 12.39
CA ALA A 12 -17.00 2.87 12.25
C ALA A 12 -16.35 4.11 11.61
N ILE A 13 -16.99 4.70 10.59
CA ILE A 13 -16.51 5.91 9.92
C ILE A 13 -16.59 7.13 10.85
N ALA A 14 -17.67 7.30 11.62
CA ALA A 14 -17.79 8.39 12.59
C ALA A 14 -16.71 8.30 13.68
N GLU A 15 -16.47 7.10 14.22
CA GLU A 15 -15.40 6.88 15.21
C GLU A 15 -14.01 7.09 14.60
N ALA A 16 -13.77 6.61 13.37
CA ALA A 16 -12.51 6.85 12.64
C ALA A 16 -12.25 8.35 12.44
N ALA A 17 -13.27 9.11 11.99
CA ALA A 17 -13.15 10.56 11.82
C ALA A 17 -12.86 11.28 13.15
N ARG A 18 -13.54 10.88 14.23
CA ARG A 18 -13.29 11.41 15.57
C ARG A 18 -11.83 11.20 16.00
N LEU A 19 -11.29 10.01 15.78
CA LEU A 19 -9.90 9.68 16.08
C LEU A 19 -8.91 10.49 15.22
N ILE A 20 -9.17 10.63 13.92
CA ILE A 20 -8.36 11.46 13.02
C ILE A 20 -8.31 12.92 13.51
N PHE A 21 -9.47 13.50 13.91
CA PHE A 21 -9.51 14.86 14.49
C PHE A 21 -8.75 14.97 15.81
N ALA A 22 -8.67 13.89 16.58
CA ALA A 22 -7.85 13.80 17.79
C ALA A 22 -6.34 13.59 17.50
N GLY A 23 -5.95 13.53 16.23
CA GLY A 23 -4.57 13.27 15.78
C GLY A 23 -4.15 11.79 15.90
N GLU A 24 -5.09 10.86 16.11
CA GLU A 24 -4.80 9.44 16.22
C GLU A 24 -4.89 8.76 14.86
N PRO A 25 -3.92 7.89 14.46
CA PRO A 25 -4.02 7.13 13.23
C PRO A 25 -5.05 5.99 13.33
N VAL A 26 -5.73 5.70 12.23
CA VAL A 26 -6.68 4.59 12.10
C VAL A 26 -6.39 3.75 10.88
N ALA A 27 -6.58 2.44 10.97
CA ALA A 27 -6.44 1.56 9.81
C ALA A 27 -7.77 1.45 9.05
N VAL A 28 -7.72 1.66 7.73
CA VAL A 28 -8.91 1.65 6.85
C VAL A 28 -8.57 0.92 5.55
N PRO A 29 -9.46 0.07 5.02
CA PRO A 29 -9.23 -0.61 3.75
C PRO A 29 -9.24 0.36 2.56
N THR A 30 -8.37 0.06 1.61
CA THR A 30 -8.48 0.56 0.23
C THR A 30 -8.74 -0.62 -0.71
N GLU A 31 -8.92 -0.37 -2.01
CA GLU A 31 -9.03 -1.45 -2.99
C GLU A 31 -7.71 -2.21 -3.20
N THR A 32 -6.60 -1.65 -2.74
CA THR A 32 -5.25 -2.23 -2.85
C THR A 32 -4.84 -3.01 -1.59
N VAL A 33 -4.56 -2.29 -0.50
CA VAL A 33 -4.21 -2.83 0.82
C VAL A 33 -4.83 -1.95 1.90
N TYR A 34 -4.84 -2.38 3.15
CA TYR A 34 -5.24 -1.52 4.27
C TYR A 34 -4.21 -0.39 4.45
N GLY A 35 -4.71 0.84 4.61
CA GLY A 35 -3.90 2.02 4.85
C GLY A 35 -4.00 2.48 6.31
N LEU A 36 -2.89 2.92 6.90
CA LEU A 36 -2.87 3.58 8.20
C LEU A 36 -3.01 5.08 8.00
N ALA A 37 -4.24 5.58 8.11
CA ALA A 37 -4.63 6.95 7.78
C ALA A 37 -4.45 7.90 8.97
N ALA A 38 -3.91 9.09 8.71
CA ALA A 38 -3.83 10.21 9.64
C ALA A 38 -3.99 11.55 8.87
N ASP A 39 -4.38 12.62 9.56
CA ASP A 39 -4.47 13.97 8.98
C ASP A 39 -3.11 14.40 8.41
N ALA A 40 -3.01 14.53 7.09
CA ALA A 40 -1.77 14.89 6.40
C ALA A 40 -1.33 16.34 6.66
N THR A 41 -2.22 17.17 7.20
CA THR A 41 -1.92 18.58 7.56
C THR A 41 -1.38 18.73 8.99
N ASN A 42 -1.45 17.64 9.78
CA ASN A 42 -1.03 17.64 11.19
C ASN A 42 0.27 16.83 11.35
N ALA A 43 1.38 17.54 11.60
CA ALA A 43 2.70 16.92 11.74
C ALA A 43 2.77 15.87 12.87
N ASP A 44 2.09 16.12 14.01
CA ASP A 44 2.07 15.21 15.14
C ASP A 44 1.29 13.91 14.81
N ALA A 45 0.17 14.05 14.08
CA ALA A 45 -0.60 12.91 13.63
C ALA A 45 0.20 12.04 12.65
N VAL A 46 0.92 12.66 11.71
CA VAL A 46 1.82 11.95 10.78
C VAL A 46 2.98 11.31 11.53
N ALA A 47 3.58 11.99 12.51
CA ALA A 47 4.65 11.40 13.34
C ALA A 47 4.18 10.15 14.09
N ARG A 48 2.91 10.12 14.58
CA ARG A 48 2.32 8.91 15.18
C ARG A 48 2.21 7.74 14.19
N VAL A 49 1.96 8.01 12.90
CA VAL A 49 1.99 6.96 11.86
C VAL A 49 3.38 6.34 11.76
N TYR A 50 4.44 7.16 11.70
CA TYR A 50 5.82 6.67 11.67
C TYR A 50 6.16 5.88 12.93
N ALA A 51 5.79 6.38 14.11
CA ALA A 51 6.03 5.73 15.39
C ALA A 51 5.29 4.37 15.50
N ALA A 52 3.99 4.32 15.13
CA ALA A 52 3.20 3.10 15.18
C ALA A 52 3.77 1.99 14.28
N LYS A 53 4.30 2.37 13.12
CA LYS A 53 4.91 1.45 12.15
C LYS A 53 6.38 1.10 12.43
N GLY A 54 7.11 1.88 13.23
CA GLY A 54 8.58 1.83 13.27
C GLY A 54 9.20 2.19 11.92
N ARG A 55 8.60 3.14 11.18
CA ARG A 55 9.01 3.52 9.83
C ARG A 55 10.10 4.57 9.86
N PRO A 56 11.13 4.48 9.00
CA PRO A 56 12.09 5.57 8.80
C PRO A 56 11.41 6.85 8.26
N ASP A 57 11.78 8.02 8.78
CA ASP A 57 11.19 9.32 8.48
C ASP A 57 11.57 9.88 7.09
N PHE A 58 12.63 9.37 6.48
CA PHE A 58 13.06 9.73 5.12
C PHE A 58 12.20 9.10 4.00
N ASN A 59 11.25 8.22 4.33
CA ASN A 59 10.42 7.51 3.36
C ASN A 59 9.03 8.17 3.28
N PRO A 60 8.72 8.97 2.22
CA PRO A 60 7.51 9.77 2.15
C PRO A 60 6.24 8.92 2.20
N LEU A 61 5.11 9.56 2.47
CA LEU A 61 3.79 8.95 2.53
C LEU A 61 2.94 9.36 1.33
N ILE A 62 2.03 8.48 0.92
CA ILE A 62 1.01 8.82 -0.07
C ILE A 62 -0.11 9.57 0.63
N VAL A 63 -0.48 10.74 0.09
CA VAL A 63 -1.59 11.56 0.54
C VAL A 63 -2.84 11.20 -0.27
N HIS A 64 -3.88 10.77 0.43
CA HIS A 64 -5.16 10.40 -0.15
C HIS A 64 -6.14 11.57 -0.08
N VAL A 65 -6.89 11.76 -1.16
CA VAL A 65 -7.87 12.84 -1.30
C VAL A 65 -9.18 12.28 -1.87
N PRO A 66 -10.34 12.97 -1.64
CA PRO A 66 -11.64 12.47 -2.08
C PRO A 66 -11.87 12.60 -3.58
N ASP A 67 -11.30 13.62 -4.22
CA ASP A 67 -11.54 13.98 -5.61
C ASP A 67 -10.35 14.73 -6.24
N PHE A 68 -10.43 14.95 -7.55
CA PHE A 68 -9.37 15.62 -8.32
C PHE A 68 -9.21 17.10 -7.94
N ALA A 69 -10.31 17.80 -7.61
CA ALA A 69 -10.24 19.19 -7.18
C ALA A 69 -9.48 19.34 -5.85
N ALA A 70 -9.59 18.37 -4.94
CA ALA A 70 -8.77 18.31 -3.73
C ALA A 70 -7.29 18.02 -4.05
N ALA A 71 -7.01 17.16 -5.02
CA ALA A 71 -5.64 16.86 -5.47
C ALA A 71 -4.97 18.11 -6.08
N GLU A 72 -5.67 18.86 -6.93
CA GLU A 72 -5.16 20.09 -7.56
C GLU A 72 -4.84 21.23 -6.57
N ARG A 73 -5.46 21.23 -5.40
CA ARG A 73 -5.08 22.19 -4.34
C ARG A 73 -3.75 21.86 -3.69
N ILE A 74 -3.28 20.63 -3.83
CA ILE A 74 -2.08 20.12 -3.15
C ILE A 74 -0.90 20.03 -4.12
N GLY A 75 -1.12 19.53 -5.34
CA GLY A 75 -0.07 19.28 -6.34
C GLY A 75 -0.29 20.03 -7.64
N ASP A 76 0.80 20.27 -8.35
CA ASP A 76 0.79 20.78 -9.72
C ASP A 76 0.78 19.60 -10.69
N PHE A 77 -0.28 19.48 -11.50
CA PHE A 77 -0.46 18.38 -12.45
C PHE A 77 -0.09 18.79 -13.86
N PRO A 78 1.06 18.32 -14.40
CA PRO A 78 1.32 18.36 -15.83
C PRO A 78 0.23 17.64 -16.63
N ASP A 79 0.11 17.94 -17.94
CA ASP A 79 -0.97 17.41 -18.78
C ASP A 79 -0.99 15.86 -18.80
N GLU A 80 0.19 15.23 -18.85
CA GLU A 80 0.31 13.76 -18.80
C GLU A 80 -0.16 13.17 -17.47
N ALA A 81 0.13 13.84 -16.35
CA ALA A 81 -0.36 13.41 -15.02
C ALA A 81 -1.87 13.58 -14.92
N ARG A 82 -2.42 14.66 -15.48
CA ARG A 82 -3.86 14.92 -15.55
C ARG A 82 -4.57 13.83 -16.34
N ALA A 83 -4.05 13.50 -17.54
CA ALA A 83 -4.61 12.45 -18.38
C ALA A 83 -4.63 11.08 -17.68
N LEU A 84 -3.55 10.73 -16.95
CA LEU A 84 -3.50 9.50 -16.16
C LEU A 84 -4.49 9.53 -14.99
N ALA A 85 -4.64 10.68 -14.33
CA ALA A 85 -5.61 10.84 -13.24
C ALA A 85 -7.04 10.66 -13.74
N GLU A 86 -7.41 11.30 -14.85
CA GLU A 86 -8.74 11.18 -15.48
C GLU A 86 -9.07 9.74 -15.89
N GLN A 87 -8.07 8.98 -16.34
CA GLN A 87 -8.24 7.60 -16.79
C GLN A 87 -8.34 6.61 -15.62
N HIS A 88 -7.63 6.85 -14.51
CA HIS A 88 -7.40 5.83 -13.48
C HIS A 88 -7.86 6.19 -12.07
N TRP A 89 -8.35 7.41 -11.83
CA TRP A 89 -8.92 7.80 -10.55
C TRP A 89 -10.46 7.89 -10.59
N PRO A 90 -11.12 7.46 -9.52
CA PRO A 90 -10.62 6.77 -8.34
C PRO A 90 -10.05 5.38 -8.66
N GLY A 91 -8.86 5.03 -8.07
CA GLY A 91 -8.25 3.75 -8.38
C GLY A 91 -6.81 3.55 -7.86
N PRO A 92 -6.17 2.46 -8.31
CA PRO A 92 -4.88 2.03 -7.80
C PRO A 92 -3.68 2.76 -8.46
N LEU A 93 -3.82 4.05 -8.76
CA LEU A 93 -2.77 4.94 -9.26
C LEU A 93 -2.36 5.93 -8.17
N THR A 94 -1.06 6.08 -7.97
CA THR A 94 -0.45 7.19 -7.23
C THR A 94 0.39 8.02 -8.20
N LEU A 95 0.15 9.33 -8.21
CA LEU A 95 0.94 10.29 -8.99
C LEU A 95 1.83 11.09 -8.06
N VAL A 96 3.14 11.08 -8.32
CA VAL A 96 4.11 11.97 -7.67
C VAL A 96 4.27 13.20 -8.54
N VAL A 97 3.85 14.34 -7.99
CA VAL A 97 3.81 15.63 -8.68
C VAL A 97 4.47 16.71 -7.82
N PRO A 98 4.88 17.86 -8.39
CA PRO A 98 5.38 18.98 -7.61
C PRO A 98 4.36 19.43 -6.54
N LEU A 99 4.83 19.63 -5.32
CA LEU A 99 4.01 20.13 -4.21
C LEU A 99 3.76 21.63 -4.36
N ARG A 100 2.51 22.06 -4.30
CA ARG A 100 2.16 23.48 -4.34
C ARG A 100 2.62 24.20 -3.09
N ALA A 101 3.14 25.39 -3.26
CA ALA A 101 3.44 26.28 -2.15
C ALA A 101 2.15 26.62 -1.37
N GLY A 102 2.18 26.46 -0.06
CA GLY A 102 1.02 26.72 0.81
C GLY A 102 -0.06 25.63 0.79
N ALA A 103 0.19 24.46 0.23
CA ALA A 103 -0.76 23.34 0.21
C ALA A 103 -1.18 22.82 1.61
N GLY A 104 -0.49 23.22 2.67
CA GLY A 104 -0.82 22.85 4.04
C GLY A 104 -0.48 21.42 4.43
N ILE A 105 0.23 20.69 3.58
CA ILE A 105 0.71 19.33 3.91
C ILE A 105 1.90 19.44 4.87
N ALA A 106 1.88 18.66 5.95
CA ALA A 106 2.99 18.59 6.89
C ALA A 106 4.24 18.05 6.19
N SER A 107 5.39 18.73 6.34
CA SER A 107 6.65 18.39 5.66
C SER A 107 7.12 16.96 5.95
N ILE A 108 6.84 16.44 7.13
CA ILE A 108 7.13 15.05 7.50
C ILE A 108 6.35 14.04 6.61
N ALA A 109 5.17 14.40 6.10
CA ALA A 109 4.41 13.52 5.19
C ALA A 109 5.10 13.35 3.83
N THR A 110 5.79 14.40 3.35
CA THR A 110 6.59 14.37 2.12
C THR A 110 8.05 14.02 2.36
N ALA A 111 8.46 13.72 3.60
CA ALA A 111 9.87 13.57 4.00
C ALA A 111 10.74 14.79 3.59
N GLY A 112 10.16 16.00 3.58
CA GLY A 112 10.84 17.23 3.17
C GLY A 112 11.04 17.41 1.67
N LEU A 113 10.52 16.52 0.83
CA LEU A 113 10.63 16.61 -0.63
C LEU A 113 9.75 17.74 -1.18
N ALA A 114 10.18 18.32 -2.29
CA ALA A 114 9.41 19.31 -3.07
C ALA A 114 8.27 18.68 -3.90
N THR A 115 8.06 17.39 -3.76
CA THR A 115 7.04 16.60 -4.45
C THR A 115 6.11 15.94 -3.45
N VAL A 116 4.93 15.52 -3.92
CA VAL A 116 3.94 14.79 -3.13
C VAL A 116 3.33 13.66 -3.92
N GLY A 117 3.23 12.48 -3.32
CA GLY A 117 2.47 11.37 -3.87
C GLY A 117 0.98 11.51 -3.55
N LEU A 118 0.14 11.67 -4.57
CA LEU A 118 -1.32 11.86 -4.44
C LEU A 118 -2.07 10.66 -4.99
N ARG A 119 -3.20 10.32 -4.35
CA ARG A 119 -4.08 9.24 -4.79
C ARG A 119 -5.54 9.52 -4.43
N ILE A 120 -6.46 9.15 -5.33
CA ILE A 120 -7.89 9.04 -5.04
C ILE A 120 -8.24 7.56 -4.97
N PRO A 121 -8.43 6.97 -3.77
CA PRO A 121 -8.72 5.55 -3.63
C PRO A 121 -10.15 5.23 -4.06
N ALA A 122 -10.40 4.02 -4.57
CA ALA A 122 -11.73 3.61 -5.03
C ALA A 122 -12.59 2.96 -3.94
N HIS A 123 -11.98 2.51 -2.82
CA HIS A 123 -12.71 1.77 -1.79
C HIS A 123 -13.70 2.65 -1.03
N PRO A 124 -14.97 2.19 -0.85
CA PRO A 124 -16.02 3.00 -0.21
C PRO A 124 -15.67 3.47 1.21
N ALA A 125 -15.00 2.64 2.02
CA ALA A 125 -14.64 2.99 3.39
C ALA A 125 -13.64 4.16 3.45
N MET A 126 -12.56 4.13 2.62
CA MET A 126 -11.60 5.22 2.58
C MET A 126 -12.23 6.49 2.01
N GLN A 127 -13.08 6.38 1.00
CA GLN A 127 -13.83 7.49 0.44
C GLN A 127 -14.81 8.12 1.46
N ALA A 128 -15.50 7.29 2.25
CA ALA A 128 -16.39 7.76 3.31
C ALA A 128 -15.59 8.51 4.40
N LEU A 129 -14.43 7.97 4.81
CA LEU A 129 -13.58 8.62 5.80
C LEU A 129 -13.04 9.96 5.29
N LEU A 130 -12.54 10.03 4.04
CA LEU A 130 -12.06 11.28 3.42
C LEU A 130 -13.13 12.36 3.40
N ARG A 131 -14.38 12.00 3.06
CA ARG A 131 -15.52 12.93 3.10
C ARG A 131 -15.89 13.35 4.52
N ALA A 132 -15.90 12.42 5.47
CA ALA A 132 -16.25 12.71 6.86
C ALA A 132 -15.21 13.63 7.54
N VAL A 133 -13.93 13.46 7.22
CA VAL A 133 -12.83 14.28 7.76
C VAL A 133 -12.72 15.62 7.03
N GLY A 134 -12.97 15.66 5.72
CA GLY A 134 -12.84 16.86 4.89
C GLY A 134 -11.40 17.39 4.76
N ARG A 135 -10.39 16.54 5.04
CA ARG A 135 -8.96 16.85 4.96
C ARG A 135 -8.21 15.76 4.21
N PRO A 136 -7.04 16.06 3.60
CA PRO A 136 -6.19 15.05 3.03
C PRO A 136 -5.63 14.12 4.10
N LEU A 137 -5.55 12.81 3.80
CA LEU A 137 -5.06 11.79 4.73
C LEU A 137 -3.76 11.17 4.22
N ALA A 138 -2.69 11.24 5.00
CA ALA A 138 -1.49 10.44 4.76
C ALA A 138 -1.76 9.00 5.17
N ALA A 139 -1.62 8.05 4.26
CA ALA A 139 -1.94 6.66 4.55
C ALA A 139 -0.97 5.67 3.87
N PRO A 140 0.16 5.32 4.50
CA PRO A 140 0.95 4.15 4.12
C PRO A 140 0.19 2.86 4.43
N SER A 141 0.68 1.70 3.97
CA SER A 141 0.12 0.39 4.34
C SER A 141 0.04 0.21 5.87
N ALA A 142 -1.02 -0.43 6.38
CA ALA A 142 -1.29 -0.55 7.82
C ALA A 142 -0.60 -1.78 8.44
N ASN A 143 0.73 -1.89 8.30
CA ASN A 143 1.59 -2.94 8.89
C ASN A 143 2.82 -2.33 9.56
N ALA A 144 3.51 -3.07 10.40
CA ALA A 144 4.86 -2.70 10.84
C ALA A 144 5.78 -2.54 9.63
N SER A 145 6.73 -1.61 9.70
CA SER A 145 7.65 -1.33 8.58
C SER A 145 8.42 -2.58 8.18
N GLY A 146 8.54 -2.82 6.88
CA GLY A 146 9.23 -4.00 6.34
C GLY A 146 8.40 -5.29 6.28
N ALA A 147 7.35 -5.43 7.11
CA ALA A 147 6.51 -6.63 7.13
C ALA A 147 5.57 -6.73 5.91
N ILE A 148 4.94 -7.90 5.74
CA ILE A 148 3.95 -8.19 4.69
C ILE A 148 2.83 -7.14 4.73
N SER A 149 2.41 -6.62 3.57
CA SER A 149 1.30 -5.67 3.49
C SER A 149 -0.05 -6.31 3.87
N PRO A 150 -0.94 -5.56 4.55
CA PRO A 150 -2.19 -6.12 5.05
C PRO A 150 -3.30 -6.03 3.99
N THR A 151 -3.92 -7.15 3.70
CA THR A 151 -5.10 -7.27 2.81
C THR A 151 -6.39 -7.59 3.55
N ARG A 152 -6.30 -7.81 4.88
CA ARG A 152 -7.42 -8.04 5.80
C ARG A 152 -7.20 -7.32 7.13
N ALA A 153 -8.26 -7.14 7.90
CA ALA A 153 -8.19 -6.50 9.22
C ALA A 153 -7.30 -7.30 10.21
N GLU A 154 -7.33 -8.65 10.13
CA GLU A 154 -6.49 -9.53 10.96
C GLU A 154 -4.99 -9.29 10.72
N HIS A 155 -4.57 -9.03 9.47
CA HIS A 155 -3.18 -8.73 9.14
C HIS A 155 -2.70 -7.41 9.77
N VAL A 156 -3.61 -6.42 9.84
CA VAL A 156 -3.35 -5.16 10.55
C VAL A 156 -3.21 -5.42 12.05
N LEU A 157 -4.16 -6.16 12.64
CA LEU A 157 -4.18 -6.47 14.07
C LEU A 157 -2.92 -7.23 14.50
N LYS A 158 -2.43 -8.16 13.68
CA LYS A 158 -1.20 -8.92 13.93
C LYS A 158 0.03 -8.03 14.17
N THR A 159 0.18 -6.93 13.43
CA THR A 159 1.40 -6.12 13.47
C THR A 159 1.23 -4.77 14.18
N LEU A 160 0.03 -4.21 14.19
CA LEU A 160 -0.28 -2.90 14.80
C LEU A 160 -1.23 -3.00 16.01
N GLY A 161 -1.66 -4.19 16.39
CA GLY A 161 -2.41 -4.42 17.62
C GLY A 161 -1.69 -3.83 18.84
N GLY A 162 -2.42 -3.09 19.68
CA GLY A 162 -1.86 -2.38 20.82
C GLY A 162 -1.15 -1.05 20.49
N ARG A 163 -0.93 -0.72 19.20
CA ARG A 163 -0.25 0.50 18.74
C ARG A 163 -1.20 1.55 18.14
N ILE A 164 -2.37 1.12 17.69
CA ILE A 164 -3.43 1.97 17.13
C ILE A 164 -4.76 1.67 17.83
N ARG A 165 -5.70 2.63 17.78
CA ARG A 165 -6.97 2.50 18.51
C ARG A 165 -8.06 1.79 17.72
N LEU A 166 -8.04 1.89 16.38
CA LEU A 166 -9.15 1.43 15.54
C LEU A 166 -8.66 0.84 14.22
N ILE A 167 -9.29 -0.26 13.85
CA ILE A 167 -9.27 -0.86 12.51
C ILE A 167 -10.70 -0.88 12.00
N VAL A 168 -10.96 -0.25 10.86
CA VAL A 168 -12.23 -0.38 10.12
C VAL A 168 -12.11 -1.63 9.25
N ASP A 169 -12.92 -2.63 9.53
CA ASP A 169 -12.92 -3.88 8.76
C ASP A 169 -13.90 -3.80 7.60
N GLY A 170 -13.36 -3.74 6.38
CA GLY A 170 -14.11 -3.78 5.11
C GLY A 170 -13.91 -5.09 4.34
N GLY A 171 -13.43 -6.14 5.01
CA GLY A 171 -13.12 -7.44 4.40
C GLY A 171 -11.79 -7.44 3.63
N ALA A 172 -11.62 -8.45 2.77
CA ALA A 172 -10.41 -8.61 1.96
C ALA A 172 -10.35 -7.55 0.84
N THR A 173 -9.14 -7.03 0.59
CA THR A 173 -8.92 -6.07 -0.50
C THR A 173 -8.96 -6.76 -1.86
N GLN A 174 -9.49 -6.06 -2.87
CA GLN A 174 -9.75 -6.65 -4.18
C GLN A 174 -8.51 -6.81 -5.07
N ARG A 175 -7.53 -5.89 -4.96
CA ARG A 175 -6.34 -5.86 -5.82
C ARG A 175 -5.12 -6.58 -5.20
N GLY A 176 -5.03 -6.62 -3.89
CA GLY A 176 -4.00 -7.33 -3.14
C GLY A 176 -2.58 -6.76 -3.25
N LEU A 177 -2.29 -5.88 -4.20
CA LEU A 177 -1.01 -5.18 -4.36
C LEU A 177 -1.20 -3.68 -4.18
N GLU A 178 -0.18 -2.99 -3.69
CA GLU A 178 -0.17 -1.53 -3.58
C GLU A 178 -0.27 -0.86 -4.96
N SER A 179 -0.71 0.41 -4.95
CA SER A 179 -0.88 1.23 -6.16
C SER A 179 0.38 1.27 -7.05
N THR A 180 0.16 1.32 -8.35
CA THR A 180 1.19 1.77 -9.30
C THR A 180 1.58 3.19 -8.96
N ILE A 181 2.88 3.51 -8.89
CA ILE A 181 3.37 4.87 -8.62
C ILE A 181 4.11 5.38 -9.85
N VAL A 182 3.66 6.52 -10.35
CA VAL A 182 4.27 7.22 -11.49
C VAL A 182 4.64 8.63 -11.05
N ALA A 183 5.88 9.05 -11.31
CA ALA A 183 6.31 10.43 -11.16
C ALA A 183 6.09 11.20 -12.48
N ALA A 184 5.60 12.44 -12.35
CA ALA A 184 5.40 13.40 -13.41
C ALA A 184 5.98 14.76 -12.97
N THR A 185 7.29 14.83 -12.82
CA THR A 185 7.99 15.99 -12.22
C THR A 185 8.87 16.75 -13.22
N ASP A 186 9.42 16.07 -14.23
CA ASP A 186 10.47 16.61 -15.10
C ASP A 186 10.06 16.58 -16.58
N GLY A 187 8.75 16.72 -16.87
CA GLY A 187 8.23 16.65 -18.25
C GLY A 187 8.20 15.23 -18.85
N HIS A 188 8.43 14.20 -18.02
CA HIS A 188 8.40 12.80 -18.41
C HIS A 188 7.73 11.94 -17.34
N LEU A 189 7.01 10.91 -17.78
CA LEU A 189 6.46 9.90 -16.88
C LEU A 189 7.55 8.88 -16.51
N ARG A 190 7.79 8.70 -15.20
CA ARG A 190 8.71 7.69 -14.66
C ARG A 190 7.96 6.71 -13.76
N LEU A 191 8.08 5.41 -14.00
CA LEU A 191 7.52 4.37 -13.15
C LEU A 191 8.42 4.20 -11.91
N LEU A 192 7.92 4.58 -10.74
CA LEU A 192 8.63 4.45 -9.46
C LEU A 192 8.32 3.13 -8.76
N ARG A 193 7.11 2.60 -8.95
CA ARG A 193 6.70 1.31 -8.39
C ARG A 193 5.71 0.62 -9.30
N PRO A 194 6.00 -0.58 -9.82
CA PRO A 194 5.02 -1.38 -10.55
C PRO A 194 3.88 -1.79 -9.61
N GLY A 195 2.66 -1.89 -10.15
CA GLY A 195 1.45 -2.21 -9.41
C GLY A 195 0.34 -2.72 -10.31
N PRO A 196 -0.94 -2.60 -9.90
CA PRO A 196 -2.07 -3.16 -10.66
C PRO A 196 -2.28 -2.56 -12.05
N LEU A 197 -1.73 -1.37 -12.33
CA LEU A 197 -1.87 -0.72 -13.62
C LEU A 197 -0.58 -0.84 -14.42
N GLN A 198 -0.72 -1.16 -15.71
CA GLN A 198 0.35 -1.09 -16.69
C GLN A 198 0.33 0.31 -17.30
N ILE A 199 1.35 1.09 -17.01
CA ILE A 199 1.51 2.46 -17.50
C ILE A 199 2.74 2.48 -18.39
N ASP A 200 2.60 3.07 -19.58
CA ASP A 200 3.74 3.33 -20.47
C ASP A 200 4.53 4.52 -19.92
N ALA A 201 5.56 4.20 -19.15
CA ALA A 201 6.44 5.15 -18.51
C ALA A 201 7.86 4.57 -18.45
N SER A 202 8.87 5.44 -18.54
CA SER A 202 10.26 5.00 -18.41
C SER A 202 10.50 4.43 -17.00
N SER A 203 11.30 3.37 -16.88
CA SER A 203 11.73 2.88 -15.57
C SER A 203 12.64 3.92 -14.91
N SER A 204 12.39 4.25 -13.64
CA SER A 204 13.27 5.15 -12.88
C SER A 204 14.57 4.44 -12.56
N ALA A 205 15.69 5.03 -12.98
CA ALA A 205 17.03 4.64 -12.57
C ALA A 205 17.52 5.47 -11.35
N SER A 206 16.64 6.29 -10.74
CA SER A 206 17.02 7.13 -9.60
C SER A 206 17.37 6.27 -8.38
N GLN A 207 18.48 6.63 -7.70
CA GLN A 207 18.85 6.06 -6.40
C GLN A 207 18.15 6.78 -5.23
N ASP A 208 17.50 7.93 -5.49
CA ASP A 208 16.80 8.71 -4.49
C ASP A 208 15.41 8.14 -4.21
N ILE A 209 15.02 8.16 -2.94
CA ILE A 209 13.70 7.72 -2.50
C ILE A 209 12.70 8.85 -2.72
N GLU A 210 11.89 8.72 -3.77
CA GLU A 210 10.85 9.69 -4.16
C GLU A 210 9.43 9.22 -3.74
N ALA A 211 9.30 7.91 -3.45
CA ALA A 211 8.01 7.28 -3.13
C ALA A 211 8.17 6.06 -2.23
N PRO A 212 7.09 5.61 -1.55
CA PRO A 212 7.13 4.39 -0.75
C PRO A 212 7.34 3.13 -1.61
N GLY A 213 8.02 2.12 -1.04
CA GLY A 213 8.25 0.83 -1.69
C GLY A 213 9.51 0.76 -2.57
N GLN A 214 10.39 1.77 -2.51
CA GLN A 214 11.67 1.78 -3.22
C GLN A 214 12.83 1.16 -2.42
N LEU A 215 12.62 0.84 -1.13
CA LEU A 215 13.61 0.16 -0.31
C LEU A 215 13.91 -1.25 -0.83
N ALA A 216 15.16 -1.70 -0.72
CA ALA A 216 15.60 -3.01 -1.21
C ALA A 216 14.89 -4.15 -0.50
N SER A 217 14.78 -4.13 0.83
CA SER A 217 14.00 -5.08 1.62
C SER A 217 12.67 -4.46 2.06
N HIS A 218 11.58 -5.11 1.72
CA HIS A 218 10.21 -4.70 2.06
C HIS A 218 9.24 -5.88 1.85
N TYR A 219 8.08 -5.88 2.48
CA TYR A 219 7.04 -6.93 2.36
C TYR A 219 7.47 -8.29 2.92
N ALA A 220 8.49 -8.31 3.77
CA ALA A 220 9.13 -9.54 4.21
C ALA A 220 8.27 -10.31 5.22
N PRO A 221 8.09 -11.64 5.03
CA PRO A 221 7.62 -12.54 6.08
C PRO A 221 8.68 -12.63 7.20
N SER A 222 8.29 -13.19 8.35
CA SER A 222 9.23 -13.48 9.44
C SER A 222 10.15 -14.68 9.14
N LYS A 223 9.76 -15.50 8.17
CA LYS A 223 10.46 -16.71 7.72
C LYS A 223 11.28 -16.46 6.46
N PRO A 224 12.38 -17.21 6.24
CA PRO A 224 13.11 -17.16 4.98
C PRO A 224 12.21 -17.51 3.79
N LEU A 225 12.35 -16.76 2.70
CA LEU A 225 11.57 -16.89 1.48
C LEU A 225 12.46 -17.30 0.30
N ARG A 226 12.16 -18.44 -0.32
CA ARG A 226 12.80 -18.93 -1.55
C ARG A 226 11.88 -18.73 -2.75
N LEU A 227 12.42 -18.16 -3.83
CA LEU A 227 11.69 -17.91 -5.07
C LEU A 227 11.98 -19.00 -6.12
N ASP A 228 11.18 -19.00 -7.18
CA ASP A 228 11.30 -19.89 -8.34
C ASP A 228 11.29 -21.38 -7.99
N ALA A 229 10.50 -21.73 -6.97
CA ALA A 229 10.40 -23.09 -6.45
C ALA A 229 9.43 -23.95 -7.29
N HIS A 230 9.92 -25.07 -7.83
CA HIS A 230 9.07 -26.05 -8.53
C HIS A 230 8.52 -27.15 -7.60
N SER A 231 9.05 -27.26 -6.39
CA SER A 231 8.61 -28.19 -5.34
C SER A 231 9.04 -27.68 -3.97
N ALA A 232 8.33 -28.09 -2.92
CA ALA A 232 8.75 -27.83 -1.55
C ALA A 232 10.00 -28.62 -1.17
N GLU A 233 10.86 -28.00 -0.36
CA GLU A 233 11.92 -28.68 0.39
C GLU A 233 11.40 -29.09 1.78
N LEU A 234 12.24 -29.75 2.58
CA LEU A 234 11.87 -30.16 3.93
C LEU A 234 11.55 -28.94 4.81
N ARG A 235 10.40 -28.96 5.50
CA ARG A 235 9.88 -27.89 6.37
C ARG A 235 9.65 -26.57 5.64
N GLU A 236 9.14 -26.63 4.44
CA GLU A 236 8.90 -25.47 3.59
C GLU A 236 7.44 -25.44 3.14
N PHE A 237 6.75 -24.33 3.41
CA PHE A 237 5.41 -24.06 2.89
C PHE A 237 5.54 -23.59 1.44
N LEU A 238 5.00 -24.34 0.49
CA LEU A 238 5.03 -23.99 -0.94
C LEU A 238 3.76 -23.25 -1.34
N ILE A 239 3.92 -22.04 -1.83
CA ILE A 239 2.88 -21.28 -2.52
C ILE A 239 3.01 -21.55 -4.02
N GLY A 240 2.11 -22.35 -4.56
CA GLY A 240 2.07 -22.72 -5.98
C GLY A 240 1.53 -21.63 -6.90
N PHE A 241 1.69 -21.83 -8.21
CA PHE A 241 1.09 -21.02 -9.27
C PHE A 241 0.89 -21.86 -10.55
N GLY A 242 -0.24 -21.68 -11.22
CA GLY A 242 -0.59 -22.46 -12.40
C GLY A 242 -0.61 -23.96 -12.08
N LYS A 243 0.16 -24.76 -12.82
CA LYS A 243 0.26 -26.22 -12.67
C LYS A 243 1.16 -26.66 -11.53
N ILE A 244 1.92 -25.76 -10.91
CA ILE A 244 2.75 -26.07 -9.74
C ILE A 244 1.83 -26.04 -8.54
N GLU A 245 1.50 -27.21 -8.02
CA GLU A 245 0.73 -27.39 -6.81
C GLU A 245 1.60 -27.13 -5.58
N GLY A 246 0.99 -26.71 -4.45
CA GLY A 246 1.65 -26.45 -3.18
C GLY A 246 0.65 -26.58 -2.03
N ASP A 247 1.07 -26.19 -0.83
CA ASP A 247 0.19 -26.10 0.34
C ASP A 247 -0.93 -25.09 0.12
N SER A 248 -0.66 -24.08 -0.68
CA SER A 248 -1.62 -23.12 -1.23
C SER A 248 -1.22 -22.76 -2.66
N ASN A 249 -2.13 -22.13 -3.43
CA ASN A 249 -1.86 -21.74 -4.82
C ASN A 249 -2.38 -20.33 -5.10
N LEU A 250 -1.53 -19.46 -5.66
CA LEU A 250 -1.88 -18.08 -6.02
C LEU A 250 -3.01 -18.04 -7.06
N SER A 251 -2.93 -18.88 -8.08
CA SER A 251 -3.97 -19.12 -9.07
C SER A 251 -3.73 -20.46 -9.78
N PRO A 252 -4.57 -21.48 -9.60
CA PRO A 252 -4.43 -22.77 -10.29
C PRO A 252 -4.53 -22.66 -11.82
N PHE A 253 -5.20 -21.63 -12.31
CA PHE A 253 -5.37 -21.36 -13.74
C PHE A 253 -4.30 -20.45 -14.34
N GLY A 254 -3.37 -19.94 -13.52
CA GLY A 254 -2.32 -19.03 -13.96
C GLY A 254 -2.81 -17.60 -14.21
N ASP A 255 -3.96 -17.20 -13.63
CA ASP A 255 -4.49 -15.85 -13.71
C ASP A 255 -3.69 -14.91 -12.80
N LEU A 256 -3.02 -13.93 -13.41
CA LEU A 256 -2.19 -12.96 -12.69
C LEU A 256 -3.01 -11.96 -11.86
N VAL A 257 -4.27 -11.70 -12.19
CA VAL A 257 -5.15 -10.83 -11.38
C VAL A 257 -5.54 -11.54 -10.09
N GLU A 258 -5.92 -12.81 -10.18
CA GLU A 258 -6.17 -13.65 -9.01
C GLU A 258 -4.90 -13.78 -8.15
N ALA A 259 -3.76 -14.06 -8.79
CA ALA A 259 -2.48 -14.21 -8.09
C ALA A 259 -2.09 -12.93 -7.32
N ALA A 260 -2.23 -11.76 -7.92
CA ALA A 260 -1.97 -10.48 -7.28
C ALA A 260 -2.89 -10.24 -6.09
N ALA A 261 -4.19 -10.51 -6.24
CA ALA A 261 -5.17 -10.34 -5.17
C ALA A 261 -4.88 -11.23 -3.95
N ARG A 262 -4.28 -12.40 -4.15
CA ARG A 262 -4.02 -13.40 -3.12
C ARG A 262 -2.58 -13.37 -2.56
N LEU A 263 -1.66 -12.64 -3.19
CA LEU A 263 -0.22 -12.71 -2.86
C LEU A 263 0.04 -12.51 -1.37
N PHE A 264 -0.36 -11.36 -0.83
CA PHE A 264 -0.07 -11.06 0.57
C PHE A 264 -0.90 -11.91 1.55
N ASP A 265 -2.13 -12.28 1.19
CA ASP A 265 -2.97 -13.19 1.99
C ASP A 265 -2.27 -14.55 2.16
N LEU A 266 -1.74 -15.12 1.08
CA LEU A 266 -1.02 -16.41 1.12
C LEU A 266 0.36 -16.28 1.77
N LEU A 267 1.06 -15.16 1.63
CA LEU A 267 2.29 -14.90 2.38
C LEU A 267 2.03 -14.83 3.89
N HIS A 268 0.92 -14.21 4.34
CA HIS A 268 0.51 -14.22 5.74
C HIS A 268 0.18 -15.64 6.21
N GLN A 269 -0.57 -16.42 5.41
CA GLN A 269 -0.88 -17.82 5.71
C GLN A 269 0.39 -18.68 5.85
N ALA A 270 1.33 -18.53 4.93
CA ALA A 270 2.61 -19.24 4.96
C ALA A 270 3.47 -18.85 6.18
N ASP A 271 3.48 -17.55 6.51
CA ASP A 271 4.21 -17.03 7.67
C ASP A 271 3.64 -17.54 9.00
N GLU A 272 2.34 -17.86 9.05
CA GLU A 272 1.63 -18.43 10.22
C GLU A 272 1.64 -19.96 10.24
N SER A 273 2.02 -20.62 9.17
CA SER A 273 2.08 -22.08 9.08
C SER A 273 3.09 -22.68 10.08
N PRO A 274 3.04 -23.99 10.39
CA PRO A 274 4.05 -24.65 11.21
C PRO A 274 5.40 -24.80 10.52
N GLU A 275 5.49 -24.61 9.18
CA GLU A 275 6.71 -24.77 8.42
C GLU A 275 7.72 -23.66 8.76
N GLU A 276 9.03 -23.97 8.64
CA GLU A 276 10.10 -23.04 9.04
C GLU A 276 10.47 -22.05 7.93
N ARG A 277 10.14 -22.36 6.68
CA ARG A 277 10.51 -21.60 5.48
C ARG A 277 9.33 -21.50 4.54
N ILE A 278 9.40 -20.55 3.62
CA ILE A 278 8.40 -20.32 2.58
C ILE A 278 9.07 -20.47 1.21
N ALA A 279 8.40 -21.15 0.28
CA ALA A 279 8.77 -21.18 -1.13
C ALA A 279 7.62 -20.63 -1.99
N VAL A 280 7.95 -19.96 -3.08
CA VAL A 280 6.98 -19.46 -4.06
C VAL A 280 7.35 -19.97 -5.46
N ALA A 281 6.36 -20.49 -6.16
CA ALA A 281 6.49 -20.94 -7.54
C ALA A 281 6.86 -19.76 -8.48
N PRO A 282 7.53 -20.02 -9.63
CA PRO A 282 7.86 -18.99 -10.60
C PRO A 282 6.60 -18.33 -11.17
N ILE A 283 6.60 -17.00 -11.24
CA ILE A 283 5.54 -16.17 -11.79
C ILE A 283 6.06 -15.52 -13.09
N PRO A 284 5.28 -15.47 -14.19
CA PRO A 284 5.69 -14.80 -15.42
C PRO A 284 6.08 -13.33 -15.19
N GLU A 285 7.17 -12.84 -15.83
CA GLU A 285 7.66 -11.45 -15.70
C GLU A 285 6.86 -10.44 -16.55
N THR A 286 5.72 -10.84 -17.12
CA THR A 286 4.92 -9.99 -17.99
C THR A 286 3.70 -9.42 -17.27
N GLY A 287 3.30 -8.22 -17.65
CA GLY A 287 2.09 -7.59 -17.14
C GLY A 287 2.11 -7.44 -15.62
N LEU A 288 1.03 -7.88 -14.97
CA LEU A 288 0.89 -7.83 -13.51
C LEU A 288 1.90 -8.74 -12.79
N GLY A 289 2.43 -9.75 -13.48
CA GLY A 289 3.47 -10.64 -12.93
C GLY A 289 4.76 -9.90 -12.60
N ALA A 290 5.13 -8.88 -13.35
CA ALA A 290 6.27 -8.01 -13.01
C ALA A 290 6.09 -7.31 -11.65
N ALA A 291 4.86 -6.86 -11.33
CA ALA A 291 4.54 -6.25 -10.04
C ALA A 291 4.57 -7.29 -8.90
N ILE A 292 4.06 -8.50 -9.13
CA ILE A 292 4.12 -9.61 -8.17
C ILE A 292 5.59 -9.94 -7.87
N ASN A 293 6.41 -10.12 -8.90
CA ASN A 293 7.82 -10.47 -8.75
C ASN A 293 8.64 -9.36 -8.09
N ASP A 294 8.32 -8.08 -8.34
CA ASP A 294 8.95 -6.96 -7.58
C ASP A 294 8.69 -7.11 -6.07
N ARG A 295 7.46 -7.45 -5.65
CA ARG A 295 7.12 -7.67 -4.23
C ARG A 295 7.84 -8.88 -3.66
N LEU A 296 7.88 -9.99 -4.40
CA LEU A 296 8.53 -11.22 -3.97
C LEU A 296 10.05 -11.05 -3.83
N ARG A 297 10.72 -10.39 -4.78
CA ARG A 297 12.16 -10.11 -4.67
C ARG A 297 12.50 -9.25 -3.46
N ARG A 298 11.67 -8.23 -3.15
CA ARG A 298 11.86 -7.39 -1.95
C ARG A 298 11.53 -8.13 -0.65
N ALA A 299 10.62 -9.10 -0.71
CA ALA A 299 10.26 -9.93 0.43
C ALA A 299 11.35 -10.98 0.76
N ALA A 300 12.15 -11.37 -0.23
CA ALA A 300 13.24 -12.34 -0.09
C ALA A 300 14.62 -11.69 0.16
N ALA A 301 14.72 -10.34 0.16
CA ALA A 301 15.97 -9.58 0.28
C ALA A 301 16.42 -9.34 1.74
#